data_677f39f5cb5507871b9fde27c54083e9
#
_entry.id   677f39f5cb5507871b9fde27c54083e9
#
_cell.length_a   1.000
_cell.length_b   1.000
_cell.length_c   1.000
_cell.angle_alpha   90.00
_cell.angle_beta   90.00
_cell.angle_gamma   90.00
#
_symmetry.space_group_name_H-M   'P 1'
#
loop_
_entity.id
_entity.type
_entity.pdbx_description
1 polymer ?
#
loop_
_entity_poly.entity_id
_entity_poly.type
_entity_poly.pdbx_seq_one_letter_code
_entity_poly.pdbx_strand_id
1 'polypeptide(L)'
;MKMTIIASVVLMVLVILVLVALLLVIKGALTPKGKVKISINDGKKEVEVTPGGNLLGTLAEQQIYLPSACGGKGNCGQCKCRVVEGGGEILPTEVGFFNRKQIQDHWRLGCQVKVKENLKIVVPDSALSVKKLECEVISNDNVATFIKEFTVKLPEGEHLEFKSGEYIQIDIPKYELDFKDIAVGEEYRGDWDRFHFFDLHASNPENTIRAYSMASYPGEKGIIKLNVRIATPPFDRSVPRELGPKLLPVNPGIASSYVFTRKPGDKVIISGPYGEFLLPENDPDDQEYIFVGGGAGMAPLRSHIMELFKTRHTKKQVRFFYGARALVEAFYLEDFAEIERENPNFHFHLALDRPDPAADAAGVKYTAGFVHNVMFETYLKDHEAPEDIKYFMCGPPMMVGAVNNLLDSLGVAPENILYDNFGA
;
A
#
# COMPACT_ATOMS: atom_id res chain seq x y z
N MET A 1 -26.18 -43.59 -36.37
CA MET A 1 -26.05 -42.22 -35.79
C MET A 1 -25.64 -42.24 -34.29
N LYS A 2 -26.32 -42.92 -33.38
CA LYS A 2 -25.92 -42.99 -31.94
C LYS A 2 -24.54 -43.63 -31.72
N MET A 3 -24.22 -44.71 -32.45
CA MET A 3 -22.93 -45.43 -32.32
C MET A 3 -21.75 -44.62 -32.85
N THR A 4 -21.93 -43.84 -33.91
CA THR A 4 -20.89 -42.89 -34.42
C THR A 4 -20.63 -41.75 -33.46
N ILE A 5 -21.66 -41.21 -32.83
CA ILE A 5 -21.49 -40.14 -31.80
C ILE A 5 -20.71 -40.66 -30.60
N ILE A 6 -21.06 -41.86 -30.09
CA ILE A 6 -20.37 -42.49 -28.97
C ILE A 6 -18.89 -42.77 -29.33
N ALA A 7 -18.63 -43.32 -30.52
CA ALA A 7 -17.26 -43.56 -30.97
C ALA A 7 -16.44 -42.27 -31.10
N SER A 8 -17.03 -41.18 -31.59
CA SER A 8 -16.35 -39.85 -31.70
C SER A 8 -16.06 -39.27 -30.31
N VAL A 9 -16.97 -39.39 -29.36
CA VAL A 9 -16.74 -38.91 -27.99
C VAL A 9 -15.64 -39.72 -27.30
N VAL A 10 -15.67 -41.07 -27.44
CA VAL A 10 -14.63 -41.94 -26.87
C VAL A 10 -13.26 -41.61 -27.47
N LEU A 11 -13.18 -41.42 -28.79
CA LEU A 11 -11.93 -41.05 -29.46
C LEU A 11 -11.42 -39.69 -28.98
N MET A 12 -12.30 -38.69 -28.84
CA MET A 12 -11.93 -37.35 -28.35
C MET A 12 -11.41 -37.43 -26.90
N VAL A 13 -12.08 -38.17 -26.03
CA VAL A 13 -11.62 -38.39 -24.65
C VAL A 13 -10.26 -39.05 -24.61
N LEU A 14 -10.04 -40.06 -25.44
CA LEU A 14 -8.78 -40.81 -25.52
C LEU A 14 -7.63 -39.90 -26.00
N VAL A 15 -7.87 -39.05 -27.01
CA VAL A 15 -6.90 -38.02 -27.48
C VAL A 15 -6.57 -37.05 -26.36
N ILE A 16 -7.55 -36.53 -25.64
CA ILE A 16 -7.33 -35.63 -24.52
C ILE A 16 -6.50 -36.31 -23.42
N LEU A 17 -6.80 -37.55 -23.05
CA LEU A 17 -6.05 -38.29 -22.04
C LEU A 17 -4.60 -38.53 -22.47
N VAL A 18 -4.35 -38.86 -23.73
CA VAL A 18 -2.99 -39.03 -24.28
C VAL A 18 -2.24 -37.68 -24.22
N LEU A 19 -2.86 -36.56 -24.62
CA LEU A 19 -2.24 -35.24 -24.54
C LEU A 19 -1.93 -34.83 -23.11
N VAL A 20 -2.84 -35.08 -22.17
CA VAL A 20 -2.61 -34.80 -20.75
C VAL A 20 -1.48 -35.67 -20.20
N ALA A 21 -1.46 -36.95 -20.51
CA ALA A 21 -0.36 -37.84 -20.10
C ALA A 21 0.98 -37.41 -20.69
N LEU A 22 1.02 -37.02 -21.96
CA LEU A 22 2.21 -36.47 -22.60
C LEU A 22 2.69 -35.18 -21.94
N LEU A 23 1.77 -34.27 -21.64
CA LEU A 23 2.09 -33.01 -20.92
C LEU A 23 2.65 -33.29 -19.53
N LEU A 24 2.08 -34.27 -18.79
CA LEU A 24 2.57 -34.62 -17.47
C LEU A 24 3.98 -35.25 -17.51
N VAL A 25 4.24 -36.12 -18.52
CA VAL A 25 5.57 -36.71 -18.74
C VAL A 25 6.59 -35.61 -19.10
N ILE A 26 6.26 -34.74 -20.04
CA ILE A 26 7.12 -33.60 -20.42
C ILE A 26 7.38 -32.68 -19.22
N LYS A 27 6.34 -32.34 -18.48
CA LYS A 27 6.47 -31.52 -17.26
C LYS A 27 7.38 -32.22 -16.23
N GLY A 28 7.21 -33.51 -16.00
CA GLY A 28 8.06 -34.28 -15.09
C GLY A 28 9.52 -34.38 -15.53
N ALA A 29 9.77 -34.44 -16.85
CA ALA A 29 11.11 -34.49 -17.44
C ALA A 29 11.81 -33.12 -17.44
N LEU A 30 11.04 -32.05 -17.62
CA LEU A 30 11.55 -30.66 -17.66
C LEU A 30 11.64 -29.99 -16.27
N THR A 31 10.98 -30.56 -15.25
CA THR A 31 11.08 -30.04 -13.89
C THR A 31 12.42 -30.49 -13.29
N PRO A 32 13.29 -29.56 -12.88
CA PRO A 32 14.55 -29.90 -12.24
C PRO A 32 14.30 -30.79 -11.01
N LYS A 33 15.00 -31.90 -10.94
CA LYS A 33 14.94 -32.84 -9.80
C LYS A 33 16.06 -32.52 -8.83
N GLY A 34 15.74 -32.47 -7.55
CA GLY A 34 16.69 -32.18 -6.48
C GLY A 34 16.48 -30.81 -5.85
N LYS A 35 17.35 -30.45 -4.94
CA LYS A 35 17.37 -29.14 -4.30
C LYS A 35 18.34 -28.21 -5.06
N VAL A 36 18.00 -26.92 -5.06
CA VAL A 36 18.85 -25.86 -5.56
C VAL A 36 19.24 -24.92 -4.42
N LYS A 37 20.42 -24.34 -4.52
CA LYS A 37 20.99 -23.48 -3.51
C LYS A 37 20.80 -22.02 -3.91
N ILE A 38 20.32 -21.20 -2.98
CA ILE A 38 20.26 -19.75 -3.14
C ILE A 38 21.26 -19.14 -2.14
N SER A 39 22.29 -18.50 -2.65
CA SER A 39 23.28 -17.73 -1.87
C SER A 39 22.84 -16.25 -1.86
N ILE A 40 22.75 -15.66 -0.68
CA ILE A 40 22.19 -14.33 -0.45
C ILE A 40 23.27 -13.45 0.17
N ASN A 41 23.45 -12.23 -0.41
CA ASN A 41 24.38 -11.22 0.06
C ASN A 41 25.80 -11.79 0.27
N ASP A 42 26.36 -12.37 -0.80
CA ASP A 42 27.70 -12.97 -0.82
C ASP A 42 27.92 -14.04 0.25
N GLY A 43 26.90 -14.86 0.50
CA GLY A 43 26.97 -15.98 1.44
C GLY A 43 26.63 -15.62 2.89
N LYS A 44 26.14 -14.41 3.17
CA LYS A 44 25.61 -14.07 4.51
C LYS A 44 24.50 -15.04 4.95
N LYS A 45 23.68 -15.50 4.01
CA LYS A 45 22.68 -16.56 4.21
C LYS A 45 22.62 -17.48 2.99
N GLU A 46 22.53 -18.78 3.25
CA GLU A 46 22.39 -19.80 2.21
C GLU A 46 21.19 -20.67 2.54
N VAL A 47 20.35 -20.92 1.54
CA VAL A 47 19.15 -21.76 1.69
C VAL A 47 19.07 -22.79 0.57
N GLU A 48 18.67 -24.01 0.91
CA GLU A 48 18.37 -25.06 -0.05
C GLU A 48 16.85 -25.18 -0.24
N VAL A 49 16.40 -25.06 -1.47
CA VAL A 49 14.98 -24.98 -1.80
C VAL A 49 14.61 -25.95 -2.93
N THR A 50 13.34 -26.30 -3.01
CA THR A 50 12.81 -27.09 -4.13
C THR A 50 12.59 -26.15 -5.33
N PRO A 51 13.12 -26.49 -6.52
CA PRO A 51 12.92 -25.67 -7.70
C PRO A 51 11.47 -25.68 -8.19
N GLY A 52 11.07 -24.65 -8.94
CA GLY A 52 9.76 -24.58 -9.61
C GLY A 52 8.91 -23.37 -9.24
N GLY A 53 9.11 -22.76 -8.06
CA GLY A 53 8.47 -21.53 -7.64
C GLY A 53 9.06 -20.27 -8.26
N ASN A 54 8.49 -19.10 -7.93
CA ASN A 54 9.16 -17.83 -8.15
C ASN A 54 10.05 -17.49 -6.95
N LEU A 55 11.05 -16.62 -7.16
CA LEU A 55 12.03 -16.28 -6.14
C LEU A 55 11.37 -15.61 -4.92
N LEU A 56 10.40 -14.71 -5.13
CA LEU A 56 9.68 -14.04 -4.03
C LEU A 56 9.01 -15.04 -3.08
N GLY A 57 8.21 -15.97 -3.62
CA GLY A 57 7.53 -17.00 -2.82
C GLY A 57 8.51 -17.98 -2.16
N THR A 58 9.53 -18.39 -2.92
CA THR A 58 10.56 -19.32 -2.41
C THR A 58 11.35 -18.70 -1.24
N LEU A 59 11.70 -17.40 -1.31
CA LEU A 59 12.36 -16.69 -0.21
C LEU A 59 11.42 -16.55 1.00
N ALA A 60 10.14 -16.26 0.77
CA ALA A 60 9.16 -16.15 1.85
C ALA A 60 8.98 -17.48 2.63
N GLU A 61 9.03 -18.63 1.95
CA GLU A 61 9.05 -19.96 2.59
C GLU A 61 10.28 -20.17 3.48
N GLN A 62 11.37 -19.45 3.20
CA GLN A 62 12.61 -19.46 3.99
C GLN A 62 12.71 -18.31 5.00
N GLN A 63 11.58 -17.66 5.31
CA GLN A 63 11.48 -16.50 6.22
C GLN A 63 12.36 -15.30 5.79
N ILE A 64 12.48 -15.10 4.48
CA ILE A 64 13.14 -13.94 3.88
C ILE A 64 12.10 -13.19 3.08
N TYR A 65 11.71 -12.02 3.54
CA TYR A 65 10.56 -11.31 3.03
C TYR A 65 10.98 -10.09 2.21
N LEU A 66 10.85 -10.18 0.89
CA LEU A 66 11.00 -9.03 0.02
C LEU A 66 9.71 -8.18 0.01
N PRO A 67 9.83 -6.86 -0.14
CA PRO A 67 8.68 -5.98 -0.29
C PRO A 67 7.79 -6.42 -1.45
N SER A 68 6.46 -6.43 -1.28
CA SER A 68 5.54 -6.82 -2.36
C SER A 68 4.12 -6.28 -2.12
N ALA A 69 3.84 -5.04 -2.50
CA ALA A 69 2.51 -4.45 -2.35
C ALA A 69 1.44 -5.16 -3.19
N CYS A 70 1.80 -5.73 -4.35
CA CYS A 70 0.86 -6.43 -5.23
C CYS A 70 0.68 -7.93 -4.91
N GLY A 71 1.40 -8.47 -3.91
CA GLY A 71 1.37 -9.90 -3.61
C GLY A 71 1.97 -10.78 -4.72
N GLY A 72 3.00 -10.28 -5.41
CA GLY A 72 3.71 -11.08 -6.42
C GLY A 72 3.12 -11.04 -7.84
N LYS A 73 2.18 -10.14 -8.12
CA LYS A 73 1.52 -10.02 -9.44
C LYS A 73 2.35 -9.31 -10.51
N GLY A 74 3.52 -8.77 -10.16
CA GLY A 74 4.46 -8.14 -11.12
C GLY A 74 4.13 -6.71 -11.52
N ASN A 75 3.23 -6.00 -10.81
CA ASN A 75 2.75 -4.67 -11.18
C ASN A 75 3.13 -3.54 -10.22
N CYS A 76 3.73 -3.83 -9.03
CA CYS A 76 4.14 -2.78 -8.10
C CYS A 76 5.64 -2.43 -8.17
N GLY A 77 6.47 -3.29 -8.76
CA GLY A 77 7.90 -3.05 -8.87
C GLY A 77 8.70 -3.11 -7.56
N GLN A 78 8.10 -3.48 -6.41
CA GLN A 78 8.76 -3.37 -5.11
C GLN A 78 9.69 -4.53 -4.77
N CYS A 79 9.43 -5.76 -5.28
CA CYS A 79 10.24 -6.95 -4.98
C CYS A 79 11.58 -6.98 -5.74
N LYS A 80 12.26 -5.81 -5.80
CA LYS A 80 13.52 -5.63 -6.47
C LYS A 80 14.64 -6.36 -5.72
N CYS A 81 15.43 -7.13 -6.47
CA CYS A 81 16.67 -7.74 -6.00
C CYS A 81 17.66 -7.84 -7.15
N ARG A 82 18.94 -7.96 -6.85
CA ARG A 82 19.95 -8.22 -7.89
C ARG A 82 20.14 -9.73 -8.00
N VAL A 83 20.02 -10.28 -9.19
CA VAL A 83 20.28 -11.70 -9.48
C VAL A 83 21.61 -11.82 -10.18
N VAL A 84 22.67 -12.03 -9.41
CA VAL A 84 24.05 -12.01 -9.89
C VAL A 84 24.39 -13.26 -10.73
N GLU A 85 23.87 -14.42 -10.29
CA GLU A 85 24.02 -15.67 -11.03
C GLU A 85 22.71 -16.44 -11.08
N GLY A 86 22.40 -17.06 -12.19
CA GLY A 86 21.16 -17.81 -12.45
C GLY A 86 19.97 -16.92 -12.77
N GLY A 87 18.76 -17.47 -12.67
CA GLY A 87 17.50 -16.71 -12.80
C GLY A 87 17.09 -16.30 -14.22
N GLY A 88 17.92 -16.55 -15.22
CA GLY A 88 17.66 -16.22 -16.63
C GLY A 88 17.67 -14.72 -16.93
N GLU A 89 17.28 -14.36 -18.14
CA GLU A 89 17.25 -12.96 -18.60
C GLU A 89 16.05 -12.18 -18.06
N ILE A 90 16.17 -10.84 -18.08
CA ILE A 90 15.09 -9.93 -17.70
C ILE A 90 13.89 -10.09 -18.64
N LEU A 91 12.69 -10.16 -18.08
CA LEU A 91 11.48 -10.29 -18.88
C LEU A 91 10.96 -8.92 -19.36
N PRO A 92 10.30 -8.86 -20.53
CA PRO A 92 9.69 -7.61 -21.01
C PRO A 92 8.76 -6.95 -20.00
N THR A 93 8.10 -7.74 -19.16
CA THR A 93 7.21 -7.27 -18.08
C THR A 93 7.94 -6.59 -16.91
N GLU A 94 9.26 -6.76 -16.82
CA GLU A 94 10.10 -6.17 -15.75
C GLU A 94 10.80 -4.89 -16.22
N VAL A 95 11.04 -4.73 -17.53
CA VAL A 95 11.88 -3.66 -18.08
C VAL A 95 11.39 -2.27 -17.66
N GLY A 96 10.08 -2.06 -17.57
CA GLY A 96 9.49 -0.77 -17.19
C GLY A 96 9.78 -0.32 -15.75
N PHE A 97 10.29 -1.21 -14.90
CA PHE A 97 10.60 -0.92 -13.50
C PHE A 97 12.08 -0.58 -13.25
N PHE A 98 12.91 -0.62 -14.28
CA PHE A 98 14.36 -0.48 -14.18
C PHE A 98 14.92 0.48 -15.22
N ASN A 99 15.89 1.29 -14.80
CA ASN A 99 16.69 2.06 -15.73
C ASN A 99 17.80 1.19 -16.37
N ARG A 100 18.48 1.72 -17.40
CA ARG A 100 19.54 0.98 -18.13
C ARG A 100 20.66 0.48 -17.23
N LYS A 101 21.06 1.28 -16.22
CA LYS A 101 22.12 0.90 -15.29
C LYS A 101 21.67 -0.26 -14.40
N GLN A 102 20.45 -0.19 -13.87
CA GLN A 102 19.89 -1.28 -13.06
C GLN A 102 19.78 -2.58 -13.85
N ILE A 103 19.38 -2.53 -15.14
CA ILE A 103 19.34 -3.73 -16.01
C ILE A 103 20.75 -4.31 -16.18
N GLN A 104 21.77 -3.47 -16.40
CA GLN A 104 23.17 -3.91 -16.52
C GLN A 104 23.70 -4.48 -15.20
N ASP A 105 23.23 -3.97 -14.05
CA ASP A 105 23.58 -4.42 -12.70
C ASP A 105 22.73 -5.64 -12.26
N HIS A 106 22.04 -6.31 -13.18
CA HIS A 106 21.23 -7.52 -12.94
C HIS A 106 20.07 -7.36 -11.95
N TRP A 107 19.46 -6.17 -11.90
CA TRP A 107 18.24 -5.99 -11.11
C TRP A 107 17.06 -6.70 -11.74
N ARG A 108 16.28 -7.39 -10.92
CA ARG A 108 15.11 -8.19 -11.30
C ARG A 108 13.97 -7.98 -10.30
N LEU A 109 12.75 -8.32 -10.71
CA LEU A 109 11.63 -8.48 -9.80
C LEU A 109 11.57 -9.93 -9.28
N GLY A 110 11.74 -10.13 -7.97
CA GLY A 110 11.74 -11.46 -7.37
C GLY A 110 10.50 -12.31 -7.70
N CYS A 111 9.34 -11.68 -7.91
CA CYS A 111 8.12 -12.38 -8.33
C CYS A 111 8.16 -12.89 -9.77
N GLN A 112 9.03 -12.36 -10.63
CA GLN A 112 9.17 -12.76 -12.04
C GLN A 112 10.32 -13.75 -12.25
N VAL A 113 11.28 -13.83 -11.34
CA VAL A 113 12.40 -14.76 -11.39
C VAL A 113 11.94 -16.17 -11.01
N LYS A 114 12.16 -17.14 -11.90
CA LYS A 114 11.88 -18.56 -11.63
C LYS A 114 13.10 -19.26 -11.03
N VAL A 115 12.88 -19.94 -9.91
CA VAL A 115 13.93 -20.75 -9.25
C VAL A 115 14.03 -22.11 -9.96
N LYS A 116 14.99 -22.25 -10.87
CA LYS A 116 15.22 -23.47 -11.65
C LYS A 116 16.60 -24.10 -11.40
N GLU A 117 17.53 -23.30 -10.95
CA GLU A 117 18.95 -23.60 -10.78
C GLU A 117 19.50 -22.89 -9.54
N ASN A 118 20.76 -23.08 -9.23
CA ASN A 118 21.41 -22.33 -8.14
C ASN A 118 21.41 -20.83 -8.48
N LEU A 119 21.15 -20.01 -7.47
CA LEU A 119 21.08 -18.56 -7.59
C LEU A 119 22.07 -17.90 -6.65
N LYS A 120 22.67 -16.80 -7.12
CA LYS A 120 23.30 -15.80 -6.25
C LYS A 120 22.53 -14.51 -6.34
N ILE A 121 22.03 -14.03 -5.22
CA ILE A 121 21.20 -12.83 -5.16
C ILE A 121 21.72 -11.85 -4.12
N VAL A 122 21.47 -10.58 -4.35
CA VAL A 122 21.63 -9.52 -3.36
C VAL A 122 20.27 -8.90 -3.10
N VAL A 123 19.89 -8.89 -1.83
CA VAL A 123 18.65 -8.29 -1.32
C VAL A 123 19.01 -7.19 -0.31
N PRO A 124 18.11 -6.21 -0.05
CA PRO A 124 18.31 -5.25 1.04
C PRO A 124 18.52 -5.99 2.37
N ASP A 125 19.44 -5.53 3.18
CA ASP A 125 19.73 -6.16 4.48
C ASP A 125 18.48 -6.16 5.39
N SER A 126 17.59 -5.18 5.24
CA SER A 126 16.29 -5.14 5.90
C SER A 126 15.43 -6.37 5.60
N ALA A 127 15.51 -6.95 4.39
CA ALA A 127 14.75 -8.15 4.04
C ALA A 127 15.15 -9.40 4.87
N LEU A 128 16.37 -9.39 5.45
CA LEU A 128 16.86 -10.47 6.32
C LEU A 128 16.43 -10.28 7.79
N SER A 129 15.98 -9.09 8.17
CA SER A 129 15.57 -8.73 9.53
C SER A 129 14.05 -8.58 9.69
N VAL A 130 13.28 -8.68 8.60
CA VAL A 130 11.82 -8.60 8.65
C VAL A 130 11.25 -9.69 9.56
N LYS A 131 10.40 -9.28 10.48
CA LYS A 131 9.62 -10.18 11.34
C LYS A 131 8.24 -10.42 10.76
N LYS A 132 7.71 -11.61 11.03
CA LYS A 132 6.31 -11.95 10.81
C LYS A 132 5.66 -12.19 12.16
N LEU A 133 4.66 -11.40 12.51
CA LEU A 133 4.06 -11.34 13.83
C LEU A 133 2.56 -11.61 13.76
N GLU A 134 2.03 -12.43 14.64
CA GLU A 134 0.59 -12.59 14.85
C GLU A 134 0.13 -11.55 15.89
N CYS A 135 -0.57 -10.53 15.42
CA CYS A 135 -1.02 -9.39 16.21
C CYS A 135 -2.51 -9.50 16.54
N GLU A 136 -2.91 -8.89 17.65
CA GLU A 136 -4.30 -8.79 18.07
C GLU A 136 -4.91 -7.45 17.65
N VAL A 137 -6.07 -7.49 17.02
CA VAL A 137 -6.85 -6.29 16.72
C VAL A 137 -7.37 -5.70 18.02
N ILE A 138 -7.08 -4.42 18.29
CA ILE A 138 -7.58 -3.71 19.46
C ILE A 138 -8.66 -2.70 19.14
N SER A 139 -8.65 -2.13 17.93
CA SER A 139 -9.73 -1.28 17.41
C SER A 139 -9.83 -1.33 15.90
N ASN A 140 -11.00 -1.04 15.35
CA ASN A 140 -11.24 -0.97 13.92
C ASN A 140 -12.43 -0.04 13.64
N ASP A 141 -12.25 1.24 13.90
CA ASP A 141 -13.30 2.23 13.93
C ASP A 141 -13.26 3.13 12.69
N ASN A 142 -14.43 3.58 12.23
CA ASN A 142 -14.48 4.56 11.17
C ASN A 142 -13.86 5.88 11.65
N VAL A 143 -13.01 6.47 10.80
CA VAL A 143 -12.48 7.84 10.96
C VAL A 143 -12.92 8.74 9.82
N ALA A 144 -13.49 8.14 8.77
CA ALA A 144 -14.16 8.79 7.66
C ALA A 144 -15.17 7.82 7.03
N THR A 145 -16.02 8.28 6.15
CA THR A 145 -17.10 7.47 5.54
C THR A 145 -16.59 6.13 5.00
N PHE A 146 -15.42 6.13 4.37
CA PHE A 146 -14.84 4.95 3.72
C PHE A 146 -13.46 4.58 4.26
N ILE A 147 -13.05 5.12 5.41
CA ILE A 147 -11.74 4.85 6.00
C ILE A 147 -11.93 4.44 7.47
N LYS A 148 -11.25 3.36 7.83
CA LYS A 148 -11.11 2.94 9.23
C LYS A 148 -9.69 3.15 9.72
N GLU A 149 -9.55 3.58 10.99
CA GLU A 149 -8.34 3.37 11.75
C GLU A 149 -8.35 1.93 12.26
N PHE A 150 -7.42 1.16 11.75
CA PHE A 150 -7.23 -0.23 12.16
C PHE A 150 -6.00 -0.33 13.03
N THR A 151 -6.19 -0.67 14.30
CA THR A 151 -5.11 -0.73 15.28
C THR A 151 -4.90 -2.16 15.74
N VAL A 152 -3.64 -2.62 15.67
CA VAL A 152 -3.23 -3.93 16.17
C VAL A 152 -2.19 -3.78 17.27
N LYS A 153 -2.22 -4.69 18.24
CA LYS A 153 -1.24 -4.83 19.32
C LYS A 153 -0.24 -5.91 18.94
N LEU A 154 1.04 -5.59 19.07
CA LEU A 154 2.12 -6.56 18.91
C LEU A 154 2.08 -7.62 20.00
N PRO A 155 2.57 -8.86 19.74
CA PRO A 155 2.71 -9.89 20.76
C PRO A 155 3.56 -9.41 21.95
N GLU A 156 3.29 -9.94 23.13
CA GLU A 156 4.04 -9.58 24.34
C GLU A 156 5.54 -9.89 24.19
N GLY A 157 6.38 -8.91 24.52
CA GLY A 157 7.83 -9.00 24.37
C GLY A 157 8.35 -8.76 22.94
N GLU A 158 7.48 -8.63 21.95
CA GLU A 158 7.89 -8.30 20.59
C GLU A 158 7.91 -6.79 20.34
N HIS A 159 8.90 -6.37 19.57
CA HIS A 159 9.05 -4.99 19.12
C HIS A 159 9.22 -4.97 17.61
N LEU A 160 8.54 -4.04 16.95
CA LEU A 160 8.76 -3.70 15.56
C LEU A 160 9.49 -2.35 15.53
N GLU A 161 10.81 -2.41 15.25
CA GLU A 161 11.58 -1.19 15.01
C GLU A 161 11.34 -0.74 13.58
N PHE A 162 10.85 0.47 13.41
CA PHE A 162 10.55 1.04 12.10
C PHE A 162 10.85 2.54 12.08
N LYS A 163 10.97 3.10 10.87
CA LYS A 163 11.07 4.54 10.63
C LYS A 163 9.71 5.07 10.17
N SER A 164 9.40 6.32 10.51
CA SER A 164 8.19 6.96 10.00
C SER A 164 8.16 6.93 8.46
N GLY A 165 6.97 6.69 7.89
CA GLY A 165 6.77 6.52 6.45
C GLY A 165 6.94 5.08 5.94
N GLU A 166 7.46 4.16 6.76
CA GLU A 166 7.46 2.74 6.43
C GLU A 166 6.06 2.12 6.51
N TYR A 167 5.90 0.96 5.86
CA TYR A 167 4.65 0.21 5.80
C TYR A 167 4.84 -1.22 6.32
N ILE A 168 3.73 -1.86 6.66
CA ILE A 168 3.66 -3.29 6.93
C ILE A 168 2.87 -4.01 5.83
N GLN A 169 3.05 -5.31 5.75
CA GLN A 169 2.21 -6.19 4.95
C GLN A 169 1.28 -6.98 5.86
N ILE A 170 0.03 -7.15 5.43
CA ILE A 170 -0.96 -8.00 6.09
C ILE A 170 -1.18 -9.24 5.25
N ASP A 171 -1.11 -10.41 5.88
CA ASP A 171 -1.52 -11.67 5.28
C ASP A 171 -3.05 -11.75 5.26
N ILE A 172 -3.60 -11.96 4.08
CA ILE A 172 -5.03 -12.09 3.86
C ILE A 172 -5.33 -13.55 3.53
N PRO A 173 -6.00 -14.31 4.42
CA PRO A 173 -6.34 -15.70 4.16
C PRO A 173 -7.42 -15.82 3.09
N LYS A 174 -7.75 -17.05 2.71
CA LYS A 174 -8.96 -17.35 1.94
C LYS A 174 -10.19 -17.02 2.76
N TYR A 175 -11.16 -16.36 2.14
CA TYR A 175 -12.43 -16.01 2.81
C TYR A 175 -13.57 -15.82 1.79
N GLU A 176 -14.78 -15.90 2.32
CA GLU A 176 -16.03 -15.38 1.77
C GLU A 176 -16.65 -14.50 2.85
N LEU A 177 -17.11 -13.31 2.51
CA LEU A 177 -17.71 -12.36 3.46
C LEU A 177 -18.77 -11.47 2.80
N ASP A 178 -19.77 -11.11 3.59
CA ASP A 178 -20.80 -10.14 3.19
C ASP A 178 -20.53 -8.78 3.84
N PHE A 179 -20.74 -7.69 3.10
CA PHE A 179 -20.55 -6.34 3.63
C PHE A 179 -21.57 -5.95 4.71
N LYS A 180 -22.71 -6.67 4.79
CA LYS A 180 -23.67 -6.51 5.89
C LYS A 180 -23.06 -6.78 7.29
N ASP A 181 -21.95 -7.56 7.34
CA ASP A 181 -21.23 -7.89 8.57
C ASP A 181 -20.20 -6.82 8.97
N ILE A 182 -20.00 -5.80 8.12
CA ILE A 182 -19.12 -4.67 8.39
C ILE A 182 -19.83 -3.69 9.36
N ALA A 183 -19.22 -3.45 10.50
CA ALA A 183 -19.69 -2.39 11.39
C ALA A 183 -19.29 -1.02 10.82
N VAL A 184 -20.25 -0.13 10.65
CA VAL A 184 -20.06 1.26 10.20
C VAL A 184 -20.76 2.18 11.19
N GLY A 185 -20.04 3.21 11.68
CA GLY A 185 -20.60 4.22 12.59
C GLY A 185 -21.80 4.95 11.94
N GLU A 186 -22.79 5.29 12.74
CA GLU A 186 -24.04 5.93 12.31
C GLU A 186 -23.79 7.18 11.45
N GLU A 187 -22.83 8.00 11.84
CA GLU A 187 -22.43 9.24 11.14
C GLU A 187 -21.85 9.01 9.74
N TYR A 188 -21.35 7.79 9.47
CA TYR A 188 -20.73 7.40 8.20
C TYR A 188 -21.62 6.56 7.31
N ARG A 189 -22.84 6.17 7.77
CA ARG A 189 -23.71 5.24 7.05
C ARG A 189 -24.35 5.83 5.79
N GLY A 190 -24.55 7.14 5.70
CA GLY A 190 -25.36 7.76 4.66
C GLY A 190 -25.00 7.35 3.23
N ASP A 191 -23.71 7.38 2.87
CA ASP A 191 -23.26 6.94 1.55
C ASP A 191 -23.24 5.41 1.41
N TRP A 192 -23.03 4.64 2.48
CA TRP A 192 -23.11 3.18 2.46
C TRP A 192 -24.51 2.69 2.12
N ASP A 193 -25.53 3.25 2.75
CA ASP A 193 -26.93 2.94 2.48
C ASP A 193 -27.34 3.43 1.07
N ARG A 194 -26.96 4.66 0.72
CA ARG A 194 -27.25 5.28 -0.60
C ARG A 194 -26.69 4.47 -1.77
N PHE A 195 -25.51 3.90 -1.63
CA PHE A 195 -24.85 3.15 -2.70
C PHE A 195 -25.03 1.64 -2.58
N HIS A 196 -25.86 1.18 -1.65
CA HIS A 196 -26.15 -0.24 -1.39
C HIS A 196 -24.88 -1.06 -1.13
N PHE A 197 -23.87 -0.50 -0.44
CA PHE A 197 -22.63 -1.21 -0.20
C PHE A 197 -22.79 -2.39 0.74
N PHE A 198 -23.78 -2.40 1.64
CA PHE A 198 -24.09 -3.54 2.51
C PHE A 198 -24.59 -4.79 1.74
N ASP A 199 -25.03 -4.63 0.48
CA ASP A 199 -25.44 -5.73 -0.38
C ASP A 199 -24.25 -6.41 -1.11
N LEU A 200 -23.04 -5.87 -0.95
CA LEU A 200 -21.86 -6.42 -1.59
C LEU A 200 -21.37 -7.70 -0.90
N HIS A 201 -20.81 -8.56 -1.72
CA HIS A 201 -20.12 -9.78 -1.31
C HIS A 201 -18.68 -9.73 -1.79
N ALA A 202 -17.73 -10.11 -0.95
CA ALA A 202 -16.31 -10.17 -1.28
C ALA A 202 -15.75 -11.56 -1.05
N SER A 203 -14.92 -12.03 -1.98
CA SER A 203 -14.26 -13.31 -1.90
C SER A 203 -12.75 -13.23 -2.13
N ASN A 204 -12.02 -14.09 -1.45
CA ASN A 204 -10.60 -14.30 -1.67
C ASN A 204 -10.31 -15.80 -1.81
N PRO A 205 -10.09 -16.33 -3.04
CA PRO A 205 -9.91 -17.76 -3.27
C PRO A 205 -8.52 -18.28 -2.87
N GLU A 206 -7.55 -17.38 -2.63
CA GLU A 206 -6.16 -17.76 -2.31
C GLU A 206 -5.55 -16.84 -1.26
N ASN A 207 -4.59 -17.35 -0.49
CA ASN A 207 -3.84 -16.51 0.43
C ASN A 207 -3.09 -15.41 -0.34
N THR A 208 -3.23 -14.18 0.11
CA THR A 208 -2.56 -13.04 -0.52
C THR A 208 -2.00 -12.09 0.53
N ILE A 209 -1.20 -11.12 0.11
CA ILE A 209 -0.55 -10.14 0.97
C ILE A 209 -0.82 -8.75 0.41
N ARG A 210 -1.05 -7.75 1.27
CA ARG A 210 -1.16 -6.34 0.87
C ARG A 210 -0.42 -5.44 1.83
N ALA A 211 0.17 -4.40 1.27
CA ALA A 211 0.91 -3.36 1.99
C ALA A 211 -0.03 -2.26 2.48
N TYR A 212 0.27 -1.76 3.68
CA TYR A 212 -0.40 -0.61 4.29
C TYR A 212 0.62 0.25 5.04
N SER A 213 0.72 1.52 4.67
CA SER A 213 1.58 2.48 5.35
C SER A 213 1.10 2.70 6.78
N MET A 214 2.06 2.78 7.71
CA MET A 214 1.76 2.96 9.12
C MET A 214 1.36 4.40 9.42
N ALA A 215 0.23 4.56 10.12
CA ALA A 215 -0.20 5.84 10.68
C ALA A 215 0.41 6.09 12.07
N SER A 216 0.77 5.02 12.81
CA SER A 216 1.58 5.13 14.01
C SER A 216 2.99 5.62 13.66
N TYR A 217 3.61 6.35 14.57
CA TYR A 217 5.03 6.72 14.49
C TYR A 217 5.84 5.88 15.48
N PRO A 218 7.19 5.81 15.36
CA PRO A 218 8.04 4.97 16.21
C PRO A 218 7.89 5.17 17.72
N GLY A 219 7.38 6.33 18.14
CA GLY A 219 7.09 6.63 19.55
C GLY A 219 5.84 5.92 20.12
N GLU A 220 4.89 5.51 19.27
CA GLU A 220 3.69 4.73 19.66
C GLU A 220 4.05 3.25 19.76
N LYS A 221 4.73 2.87 20.85
CA LYS A 221 5.29 1.52 21.01
C LYS A 221 4.22 0.46 21.31
N GLY A 222 4.45 -0.75 20.81
CA GLY A 222 3.61 -1.92 21.07
C GLY A 222 2.33 -1.99 20.25
N ILE A 223 2.06 -1.00 19.42
CA ILE A 223 0.89 -0.95 18.53
C ILE A 223 1.27 -0.53 17.12
N ILE A 224 0.48 -0.95 16.15
CA ILE A 224 0.53 -0.47 14.76
C ILE A 224 -0.86 0.04 14.38
N LYS A 225 -0.93 1.29 13.92
CA LYS A 225 -2.13 1.92 13.37
C LYS A 225 -2.04 2.04 11.88
N LEU A 226 -3.13 1.74 11.18
CA LEU A 226 -3.27 1.87 9.74
C LEU A 226 -4.54 2.66 9.41
N ASN A 227 -4.50 3.47 8.36
CA ASN A 227 -5.70 4.06 7.78
C ASN A 227 -6.09 3.28 6.52
N VAL A 228 -7.09 2.42 6.65
CA VAL A 228 -7.51 1.53 5.59
C VAL A 228 -8.76 2.07 4.92
N ARG A 229 -8.67 2.36 3.62
CA ARG A 229 -9.83 2.75 2.81
C ARG A 229 -10.46 1.52 2.18
N ILE A 230 -11.79 1.38 2.32
CA ILE A 230 -12.53 0.33 1.61
C ILE A 230 -12.47 0.55 0.10
N ALA A 231 -12.11 -0.48 -0.64
CA ALA A 231 -12.12 -0.47 -2.10
C ALA A 231 -13.38 -1.18 -2.59
N THR A 232 -14.39 -0.40 -2.95
CA THR A 232 -15.65 -0.89 -3.54
C THR A 232 -15.48 -1.09 -5.05
N PRO A 233 -16.37 -1.88 -5.70
CA PRO A 233 -16.44 -1.92 -7.15
C PRO A 233 -16.62 -0.51 -7.74
N PRO A 234 -16.02 -0.21 -8.91
CA PRO A 234 -16.23 1.06 -9.57
C PRO A 234 -17.67 1.26 -10.00
N PHE A 235 -18.11 2.50 -10.08
CA PHE A 235 -19.40 2.83 -10.67
C PHE A 235 -19.39 2.62 -12.19
N ASP A 236 -20.46 2.03 -12.70
CA ASP A 236 -20.69 1.84 -14.13
C ASP A 236 -21.03 3.18 -14.79
N ARG A 237 -20.06 3.74 -15.50
CA ARG A 237 -20.20 5.03 -16.19
C ARG A 237 -21.10 4.98 -17.44
N SER A 238 -21.49 3.78 -17.88
CA SER A 238 -22.41 3.60 -19.02
C SER A 238 -23.87 3.78 -18.61
N VAL A 239 -24.16 3.74 -17.31
CA VAL A 239 -25.51 3.94 -16.78
C VAL A 239 -25.83 5.43 -16.69
N PRO A 240 -26.93 5.92 -17.29
CA PRO A 240 -27.36 7.30 -17.15
C PRO A 240 -27.55 7.69 -15.67
N ARG A 241 -27.16 8.92 -15.31
CA ARG A 241 -27.21 9.41 -13.91
C ARG A 241 -28.65 9.41 -13.34
N GLU A 242 -29.66 9.53 -14.18
CA GLU A 242 -31.06 9.51 -13.81
C GLU A 242 -31.54 8.15 -13.27
N LEU A 243 -30.86 7.06 -13.62
CA LEU A 243 -31.15 5.71 -13.14
C LEU A 243 -30.41 5.38 -11.80
N GLY A 244 -29.73 6.36 -11.26
CA GLY A 244 -28.95 6.19 -10.03
C GLY A 244 -27.59 5.50 -10.24
N PRO A 245 -26.74 5.51 -9.20
CA PRO A 245 -25.41 4.90 -9.25
C PRO A 245 -25.53 3.37 -9.29
N LYS A 246 -24.88 2.74 -10.28
CA LYS A 246 -24.78 1.28 -10.38
C LYS A 246 -23.31 0.87 -10.32
N LEU A 247 -23.01 -0.15 -9.54
CA LEU A 247 -21.66 -0.70 -9.44
C LEU A 247 -21.40 -1.71 -10.55
N LEU A 248 -20.15 -1.79 -11.00
CA LEU A 248 -19.71 -2.86 -11.88
C LEU A 248 -19.71 -4.20 -11.12
N PRO A 249 -20.05 -5.33 -11.79
CA PRO A 249 -20.09 -6.66 -11.18
C PRO A 249 -18.66 -7.24 -11.03
N VAL A 250 -17.83 -6.58 -10.26
CA VAL A 250 -16.46 -7.02 -9.94
C VAL A 250 -16.29 -7.19 -8.45
N ASN A 251 -15.39 -8.08 -8.04
CA ASN A 251 -15.13 -8.33 -6.63
C ASN A 251 -14.60 -7.05 -5.94
N PRO A 252 -15.08 -6.70 -4.75
CA PRO A 252 -14.50 -5.63 -3.93
C PRO A 252 -13.03 -5.88 -3.60
N GLY A 253 -12.35 -4.86 -3.09
CA GLY A 253 -10.94 -4.97 -2.72
C GLY A 253 -10.71 -6.02 -1.63
N ILE A 254 -9.96 -7.07 -1.97
CA ILE A 254 -9.74 -8.25 -1.12
C ILE A 254 -9.25 -7.87 0.28
N ALA A 255 -8.18 -7.07 0.38
CA ALA A 255 -7.57 -6.78 1.67
C ALA A 255 -8.40 -5.78 2.49
N SER A 256 -8.92 -4.73 1.87
CA SER A 256 -9.74 -3.75 2.58
C SER A 256 -11.04 -4.36 3.09
N SER A 257 -11.69 -5.24 2.32
CA SER A 257 -12.87 -5.99 2.79
C SER A 257 -12.54 -6.88 3.98
N TYR A 258 -11.42 -7.60 3.94
CA TYR A 258 -10.94 -8.39 5.06
C TYR A 258 -10.72 -7.54 6.30
N VAL A 259 -9.98 -6.44 6.20
CA VAL A 259 -9.69 -5.56 7.33
C VAL A 259 -10.98 -4.96 7.89
N PHE A 260 -11.90 -4.50 7.04
CA PHE A 260 -13.14 -3.86 7.49
C PHE A 260 -14.06 -4.77 8.32
N THR A 261 -13.93 -6.11 8.17
CA THR A 261 -14.69 -7.09 8.97
C THR A 261 -14.00 -7.51 10.26
N ARG A 262 -12.75 -7.12 10.49
CA ARG A 262 -12.02 -7.48 11.72
C ARG A 262 -12.60 -6.77 12.93
N LYS A 263 -12.61 -7.48 14.06
CA LYS A 263 -13.16 -7.00 15.34
C LYS A 263 -12.08 -7.06 16.41
N PRO A 264 -12.18 -6.26 17.46
CA PRO A 264 -11.31 -6.40 18.63
C PRO A 264 -11.25 -7.86 19.12
N GLY A 265 -10.02 -8.36 19.36
CA GLY A 265 -9.74 -9.74 19.73
C GLY A 265 -9.39 -10.66 18.55
N ASP A 266 -9.70 -10.28 17.30
CA ASP A 266 -9.27 -11.04 16.12
C ASP A 266 -7.74 -11.04 15.99
N LYS A 267 -7.19 -12.11 15.39
CA LYS A 267 -5.77 -12.20 15.08
C LYS A 267 -5.52 -11.90 13.61
N VAL A 268 -4.46 -11.15 13.35
CA VAL A 268 -3.97 -10.86 12.01
C VAL A 268 -2.47 -11.06 11.96
N ILE A 269 -1.97 -11.55 10.83
CA ILE A 269 -0.54 -11.73 10.63
C ILE A 269 -0.02 -10.53 9.86
N ILE A 270 0.97 -9.88 10.41
CA ILE A 270 1.69 -8.77 9.76
C ILE A 270 3.14 -9.15 9.53
N SER A 271 3.77 -8.52 8.54
CA SER A 271 5.21 -8.56 8.33
C SER A 271 5.74 -7.16 8.02
N GLY A 272 6.96 -6.88 8.39
CA GLY A 272 7.59 -5.58 8.19
C GLY A 272 8.77 -5.33 9.12
N PRO A 273 9.29 -4.09 9.12
CA PRO A 273 8.85 -2.96 8.28
C PRO A 273 9.40 -3.02 6.86
N TYR A 274 8.80 -2.23 5.95
CA TYR A 274 9.23 -2.04 4.58
C TYR A 274 9.01 -0.58 4.15
N GLY A 275 9.69 -0.15 3.08
CA GLY A 275 9.43 1.15 2.44
C GLY A 275 10.63 2.07 2.43
N GLU A 276 10.53 3.09 1.56
CA GLU A 276 11.58 4.07 1.31
C GLU A 276 11.06 5.51 1.36
N PHE A 277 9.79 5.70 1.74
CA PHE A 277 9.21 7.03 1.93
C PHE A 277 9.61 7.57 3.29
N LEU A 278 10.90 7.89 3.45
CA LEU A 278 11.50 8.23 4.73
C LEU A 278 11.78 9.74 4.85
N LEU A 279 11.78 10.24 6.08
CA LEU A 279 12.30 11.57 6.37
C LEU A 279 13.80 11.60 6.14
N PRO A 280 14.34 12.59 5.41
CA PRO A 280 15.78 12.78 5.29
C PRO A 280 16.46 12.95 6.65
N GLU A 281 17.65 12.34 6.79
CA GLU A 281 18.38 12.38 8.06
C GLU A 281 19.31 13.59 8.20
N ASN A 282 19.75 14.13 7.06
CA ASN A 282 20.84 15.12 7.01
C ASN A 282 20.43 16.48 6.42
N ASP A 283 19.12 16.76 6.32
CA ASP A 283 18.69 18.08 5.86
C ASP A 283 18.99 19.15 6.90
N PRO A 284 19.43 20.34 6.48
CA PRO A 284 19.73 21.47 7.37
C PRO A 284 18.48 21.91 8.15
N ASP A 285 18.67 22.54 9.31
CA ASP A 285 17.56 22.93 10.20
C ASP A 285 16.63 23.99 9.59
N ASP A 286 17.13 24.80 8.67
CA ASP A 286 16.37 25.80 7.93
C ASP A 286 15.63 25.24 6.70
N GLN A 287 15.81 23.96 6.37
CA GLN A 287 15.03 23.29 5.32
C GLN A 287 13.55 23.27 5.68
N GLU A 288 12.72 23.88 4.86
CA GLU A 288 11.28 23.85 5.02
C GLU A 288 10.67 22.57 4.45
N TYR A 289 9.64 22.03 5.16
CA TYR A 289 8.89 20.87 4.76
C TYR A 289 7.40 21.19 4.55
N ILE A 290 6.86 20.76 3.44
CA ILE A 290 5.42 20.79 3.18
C ILE A 290 4.91 19.37 2.99
N PHE A 291 3.95 19.00 3.81
CA PHE A 291 3.18 17.75 3.68
C PHE A 291 1.87 18.05 2.97
N VAL A 292 1.50 17.20 1.98
CA VAL A 292 0.23 17.33 1.26
C VAL A 292 -0.47 15.98 1.25
N GLY A 293 -1.65 15.91 1.85
CA GLY A 293 -2.37 14.67 2.05
C GLY A 293 -3.84 14.69 1.66
N GLY A 294 -4.41 13.49 1.48
CA GLY A 294 -5.85 13.30 1.27
C GLY A 294 -6.26 11.86 1.50
N GLY A 295 -7.41 11.66 2.13
CA GLY A 295 -7.94 10.33 2.43
C GLY A 295 -6.96 9.47 3.21
N ALA A 296 -6.81 8.19 2.85
CA ALA A 296 -5.90 7.26 3.54
C ALA A 296 -4.41 7.62 3.42
N GLY A 297 -4.03 8.56 2.53
CA GLY A 297 -2.67 9.12 2.48
C GLY A 297 -2.27 9.87 3.75
N MET A 298 -3.21 10.11 4.65
CA MET A 298 -2.97 10.57 6.01
C MET A 298 -1.98 9.66 6.77
N ALA A 299 -2.00 8.35 6.56
CA ALA A 299 -1.23 7.40 7.35
C ALA A 299 0.27 7.73 7.43
N PRO A 300 1.06 7.69 6.33
CA PRO A 300 2.48 7.99 6.41
C PRO A 300 2.77 9.44 6.80
N LEU A 301 1.89 10.38 6.42
CA LEU A 301 2.08 11.80 6.74
C LEU A 301 1.89 12.07 8.23
N ARG A 302 0.88 11.46 8.87
CA ARG A 302 0.74 11.50 10.33
C ARG A 302 1.99 10.94 11.01
N SER A 303 2.46 9.77 10.57
CA SER A 303 3.65 9.14 11.12
C SER A 303 4.87 10.09 11.05
N HIS A 304 5.08 10.76 9.90
CA HIS A 304 6.16 11.72 9.73
C HIS A 304 6.04 12.94 10.65
N ILE A 305 4.87 13.55 10.69
CA ILE A 305 4.63 14.77 11.48
C ILE A 305 4.79 14.47 12.97
N MET A 306 4.20 13.35 13.44
CA MET A 306 4.37 12.93 14.84
C MET A 306 5.84 12.66 15.17
N GLU A 307 6.58 12.01 14.30
CA GLU A 307 8.02 11.75 14.50
C GLU A 307 8.81 13.05 14.57
N LEU A 308 8.53 14.02 13.68
CA LEU A 308 9.21 15.30 13.66
C LEU A 308 9.02 16.09 14.97
N PHE A 309 7.79 16.12 15.49
CA PHE A 309 7.47 17.00 16.63
C PHE A 309 7.52 16.28 17.99
N LYS A 310 7.04 15.06 18.09
CA LYS A 310 7.01 14.32 19.37
C LYS A 310 8.31 13.58 19.69
N THR A 311 9.14 13.23 18.67
CA THR A 311 10.40 12.51 18.87
C THR A 311 11.62 13.37 18.59
N ARG A 312 11.68 13.97 17.38
CA ARG A 312 12.86 14.74 16.94
C ARG A 312 12.88 16.17 17.44
N HIS A 313 11.74 16.71 17.91
CA HIS A 313 11.57 18.08 18.36
C HIS A 313 12.14 19.09 17.34
N THR A 314 11.75 18.91 16.08
CA THR A 314 12.29 19.65 14.94
C THR A 314 12.12 21.17 15.08
N LYS A 315 13.12 21.92 14.57
CA LYS A 315 13.04 23.39 14.44
C LYS A 315 12.67 23.84 13.03
N LYS A 316 12.58 22.89 12.09
CA LYS A 316 12.19 23.18 10.71
C LYS A 316 10.82 23.82 10.65
N GLN A 317 10.60 24.69 9.68
CA GLN A 317 9.26 25.15 9.33
C GLN A 317 8.52 23.99 8.65
N VAL A 318 7.37 23.63 9.18
CA VAL A 318 6.57 22.50 8.68
C VAL A 318 5.14 22.95 8.45
N ARG A 319 4.63 22.70 7.23
CA ARG A 319 3.21 22.93 6.91
C ARG A 319 2.57 21.63 6.46
N PHE A 320 1.34 21.45 6.89
CA PHE A 320 0.56 20.29 6.45
C PHE A 320 -0.76 20.76 5.82
N PHE A 321 -0.90 20.50 4.53
CA PHE A 321 -2.13 20.74 3.77
C PHE A 321 -2.88 19.42 3.59
N TYR A 322 -4.07 19.32 4.17
CA TYR A 322 -4.89 18.13 4.07
C TYR A 322 -6.19 18.42 3.33
N GLY A 323 -6.43 17.69 2.24
CA GLY A 323 -7.63 17.82 1.42
C GLY A 323 -8.69 16.76 1.75
N ALA A 324 -9.91 17.23 2.03
CA ALA A 324 -11.07 16.38 2.24
C ALA A 324 -12.31 16.93 1.51
N ARG A 325 -13.33 16.10 1.29
CA ARG A 325 -14.57 16.55 0.63
C ARG A 325 -15.48 17.32 1.58
N ALA A 326 -15.48 16.96 2.84
CA ALA A 326 -16.29 17.52 3.92
C ALA A 326 -15.64 17.24 5.26
N LEU A 327 -16.12 17.85 6.35
CA LEU A 327 -15.59 17.64 7.69
C LEU A 327 -15.62 16.16 8.12
N VAL A 328 -16.67 15.42 7.79
CA VAL A 328 -16.80 13.99 8.10
C VAL A 328 -15.70 13.11 7.49
N GLU A 329 -14.98 13.62 6.51
CA GLU A 329 -13.84 12.95 5.86
C GLU A 329 -12.48 13.41 6.41
N ALA A 330 -12.46 14.35 7.34
CA ALA A 330 -11.25 14.88 7.97
C ALA A 330 -11.07 14.29 9.37
N PHE A 331 -9.91 13.70 9.63
CA PHE A 331 -9.62 13.00 10.87
C PHE A 331 -8.23 13.33 11.41
N TYR A 332 -7.95 12.99 12.67
CA TYR A 332 -6.77 13.40 13.45
C TYR A 332 -6.63 14.94 13.62
N LEU A 333 -7.73 15.68 13.48
CA LEU A 333 -7.70 17.14 13.58
C LEU A 333 -7.18 17.60 14.96
N GLU A 334 -7.52 16.86 16.01
CA GLU A 334 -7.09 17.14 17.39
C GLU A 334 -5.58 16.92 17.57
N ASP A 335 -5.04 15.85 16.98
CA ASP A 335 -3.59 15.55 16.97
C ASP A 335 -2.79 16.74 16.40
N PHE A 336 -3.22 17.27 15.25
CA PHE A 336 -2.53 18.36 14.58
C PHE A 336 -2.75 19.72 15.26
N ALA A 337 -3.95 19.95 15.81
CA ALA A 337 -4.23 21.12 16.63
C ALA A 337 -3.39 21.17 17.91
N GLU A 338 -3.12 20.00 18.53
CA GLU A 338 -2.20 19.92 19.66
C GLU A 338 -0.78 20.27 19.27
N ILE A 339 -0.26 19.67 18.17
CA ILE A 339 1.08 19.97 17.67
C ILE A 339 1.21 21.47 17.35
N GLU A 340 0.23 22.08 16.66
CA GLU A 340 0.25 23.50 16.29
C GLU A 340 0.25 24.42 17.51
N ARG A 341 -0.48 24.05 18.56
CA ARG A 341 -0.50 24.78 19.83
C ARG A 341 0.85 24.76 20.55
N GLU A 342 1.55 23.62 20.49
CA GLU A 342 2.81 23.40 21.19
C GLU A 342 4.03 23.89 20.39
N ASN A 343 3.91 24.01 19.07
CA ASN A 343 5.04 24.27 18.17
C ASN A 343 4.72 25.40 17.18
N PRO A 344 5.28 26.60 17.38
CA PRO A 344 5.01 27.76 16.52
C PRO A 344 5.55 27.61 15.08
N ASN A 345 6.37 26.60 14.83
CA ASN A 345 6.93 26.25 13.53
C ASN A 345 6.12 25.15 12.79
N PHE A 346 4.94 24.77 13.31
CA PHE A 346 3.99 23.87 12.64
C PHE A 346 2.71 24.62 12.30
N HIS A 347 2.20 24.42 11.07
CA HIS A 347 0.93 24.98 10.62
C HIS A 347 0.10 23.93 9.90
N PHE A 348 -1.12 23.70 10.38
CA PHE A 348 -2.07 22.79 9.77
C PHE A 348 -3.12 23.55 8.96
N HIS A 349 -3.33 23.13 7.71
CA HIS A 349 -4.29 23.72 6.77
C HIS A 349 -5.26 22.66 6.26
N LEU A 350 -6.51 22.72 6.72
CA LEU A 350 -7.58 21.89 6.20
C LEU A 350 -8.20 22.54 4.96
N ALA A 351 -8.21 21.82 3.84
CA ALA A 351 -8.90 22.19 2.61
C ALA A 351 -10.15 21.35 2.43
N LEU A 352 -11.32 21.95 2.32
CA LEU A 352 -12.56 21.25 1.99
C LEU A 352 -13.02 21.65 0.58
N ASP A 353 -13.49 20.69 -0.22
CA ASP A 353 -13.90 20.92 -1.64
C ASP A 353 -14.79 22.14 -1.83
N ARG A 354 -15.64 22.41 -0.83
CA ARG A 354 -16.63 23.48 -0.82
C ARG A 354 -16.90 23.94 0.61
N PRO A 355 -17.60 25.08 0.80
CA PRO A 355 -18.09 25.47 2.12
C PRO A 355 -18.86 24.33 2.79
N ASP A 356 -18.58 24.07 4.05
CA ASP A 356 -19.15 22.96 4.84
C ASP A 356 -19.86 23.49 6.09
N PRO A 357 -21.21 23.51 6.10
CA PRO A 357 -21.99 23.97 7.25
C PRO A 357 -21.71 23.21 8.53
N ALA A 358 -21.31 21.92 8.46
CA ALA A 358 -20.97 21.14 9.65
C ALA A 358 -19.63 21.61 10.24
N ALA A 359 -18.66 21.95 9.39
CA ALA A 359 -17.40 22.53 9.83
C ALA A 359 -17.59 23.91 10.45
N ASP A 360 -18.45 24.76 9.83
CA ASP A 360 -18.79 26.09 10.34
C ASP A 360 -19.47 25.99 11.72
N ALA A 361 -20.44 25.08 11.88
CA ALA A 361 -21.13 24.85 13.14
C ALA A 361 -20.22 24.27 14.24
N ALA A 362 -19.24 23.45 13.86
CA ALA A 362 -18.23 22.90 14.78
C ALA A 362 -17.10 23.89 15.10
N GLY A 363 -17.05 25.04 14.44
CA GLY A 363 -15.96 26.04 14.60
C GLY A 363 -14.61 25.54 14.09
N VAL A 364 -14.59 24.57 13.18
CA VAL A 364 -13.37 24.04 12.58
C VAL A 364 -12.87 25.01 11.52
N LYS A 365 -11.60 25.42 11.64
CA LYS A 365 -10.96 26.29 10.65
C LYS A 365 -10.60 25.50 9.39
N TYR A 366 -11.06 25.96 8.24
CA TYR A 366 -10.73 25.39 6.93
C TYR A 366 -10.72 26.44 5.83
N THR A 367 -10.19 26.09 4.66
CA THR A 367 -10.29 26.89 3.45
C THR A 367 -11.06 26.08 2.39
N ALA A 368 -12.07 26.68 1.77
CA ALA A 368 -12.84 26.03 0.70
C ALA A 368 -12.03 26.00 -0.61
N GLY A 369 -11.89 24.81 -1.19
CA GLY A 369 -11.17 24.56 -2.45
C GLY A 369 -10.35 23.28 -2.44
N PHE A 370 -9.83 22.92 -3.61
CA PHE A 370 -8.91 21.78 -3.71
C PHE A 370 -7.56 22.10 -3.05
N VAL A 371 -6.97 21.12 -2.39
CA VAL A 371 -5.78 21.29 -1.55
C VAL A 371 -4.59 21.95 -2.26
N HIS A 372 -4.35 21.64 -3.55
CA HIS A 372 -3.27 22.27 -4.32
C HIS A 372 -3.53 23.78 -4.55
N ASN A 373 -4.78 24.20 -4.81
CA ASN A 373 -5.14 25.60 -4.95
C ASN A 373 -5.05 26.31 -3.61
N VAL A 374 -5.54 25.67 -2.52
CA VAL A 374 -5.43 26.24 -1.17
C VAL A 374 -3.96 26.44 -0.80
N MET A 375 -3.10 25.46 -1.04
CA MET A 375 -1.66 25.56 -0.77
C MET A 375 -1.02 26.70 -1.57
N PHE A 376 -1.35 26.82 -2.86
CA PHE A 376 -0.85 27.92 -3.69
C PHE A 376 -1.32 29.28 -3.18
N GLU A 377 -2.63 29.47 -3.05
CA GLU A 377 -3.22 30.79 -2.72
C GLU A 377 -2.90 31.26 -1.30
N THR A 378 -2.74 30.34 -0.35
CA THR A 378 -2.51 30.70 1.05
C THR A 378 -1.04 30.77 1.42
N TYR A 379 -0.15 30.19 0.60
CA TYR A 379 1.25 30.13 0.95
C TYR A 379 2.22 30.27 -0.23
N LEU A 380 2.18 29.39 -1.26
CA LEU A 380 3.25 29.30 -2.24
C LEU A 380 3.35 30.50 -3.18
N LYS A 381 2.24 31.17 -3.50
CA LYS A 381 2.24 32.31 -4.43
C LYS A 381 3.09 33.51 -3.95
N ASP A 382 3.20 33.66 -2.63
CA ASP A 382 3.95 34.76 -2.00
C ASP A 382 5.26 34.26 -1.37
N HIS A 383 5.63 33.00 -1.58
CA HIS A 383 6.88 32.40 -1.09
C HIS A 383 8.05 32.77 -2.00
N GLU A 384 9.20 33.22 -1.41
CA GLU A 384 10.33 33.70 -2.18
C GLU A 384 11.04 32.61 -3.00
N ALA A 385 11.10 31.37 -2.47
CA ALA A 385 11.80 30.23 -3.08
C ALA A 385 11.03 28.91 -2.88
N PRO A 386 9.84 28.72 -3.51
CA PRO A 386 9.07 27.48 -3.36
C PRO A 386 9.80 26.24 -3.92
N GLU A 387 10.76 26.42 -4.82
CA GLU A 387 11.62 25.37 -5.40
C GLU A 387 12.59 24.75 -4.39
N ASP A 388 12.93 25.46 -3.31
CA ASP A 388 13.85 24.98 -2.27
C ASP A 388 13.16 24.19 -1.15
N ILE A 389 11.82 24.19 -1.14
CA ILE A 389 11.02 23.44 -0.16
C ILE A 389 11.03 21.94 -0.49
N LYS A 390 11.03 21.08 0.53
CA LYS A 390 10.78 19.64 0.34
C LYS A 390 9.32 19.30 0.57
N TYR A 391 8.74 18.62 -0.41
CA TYR A 391 7.34 18.25 -0.45
C TYR A 391 7.17 16.75 -0.22
N PHE A 392 6.32 16.40 0.74
CA PHE A 392 5.95 15.02 1.04
C PHE A 392 4.47 14.81 0.73
N MET A 393 4.16 13.90 -0.19
CA MET A 393 2.80 13.74 -0.69
C MET A 393 2.31 12.31 -0.55
N CYS A 394 1.06 12.17 -0.10
CA CYS A 394 0.37 10.88 -0.15
C CYS A 394 -1.14 11.09 -0.24
N GLY A 395 -1.80 10.41 -1.18
CA GLY A 395 -3.25 10.52 -1.35
C GLY A 395 -3.75 10.05 -2.70
N PRO A 396 -4.98 10.42 -3.08
CA PRO A 396 -5.57 10.01 -4.35
C PRO A 396 -4.74 10.44 -5.56
N PRO A 397 -4.62 9.60 -6.61
CA PRO A 397 -3.79 9.88 -7.78
C PRO A 397 -4.08 11.22 -8.45
N MET A 398 -5.36 11.63 -8.52
CA MET A 398 -5.74 12.94 -9.08
C MET A 398 -5.22 14.11 -8.25
N MET A 399 -5.22 13.99 -6.92
CA MET A 399 -4.65 15.01 -6.04
C MET A 399 -3.13 15.10 -6.24
N VAL A 400 -2.44 13.96 -6.19
CA VAL A 400 -0.98 13.89 -6.41
C VAL A 400 -0.60 14.48 -7.77
N GLY A 401 -1.35 14.13 -8.84
CA GLY A 401 -1.13 14.69 -10.16
C GLY A 401 -1.32 16.21 -10.22
N ALA A 402 -2.35 16.74 -9.56
CA ALA A 402 -2.60 18.19 -9.52
C ALA A 402 -1.53 18.95 -8.72
N VAL A 403 -1.07 18.38 -7.60
CA VAL A 403 0.04 18.94 -6.82
C VAL A 403 1.33 18.90 -7.62
N ASN A 404 1.67 17.78 -8.27
CA ASN A 404 2.88 17.67 -9.09
C ASN A 404 2.90 18.72 -10.22
N ASN A 405 1.76 18.90 -10.93
CA ASN A 405 1.68 19.91 -11.99
C ASN A 405 1.89 21.33 -11.44
N LEU A 406 1.37 21.62 -10.25
CA LEU A 406 1.62 22.89 -9.58
C LEU A 406 3.11 23.08 -9.25
N LEU A 407 3.73 22.08 -8.61
CA LEU A 407 5.14 22.12 -8.20
C LEU A 407 6.08 22.24 -9.40
N ASP A 408 5.79 21.52 -10.50
CA ASP A 408 6.52 21.63 -11.77
C ASP A 408 6.44 23.06 -12.32
N SER A 409 5.26 23.69 -12.28
CA SER A 409 5.07 25.08 -12.71
C SER A 409 5.83 26.12 -11.85
N LEU A 410 6.16 25.75 -10.61
CA LEU A 410 6.97 26.56 -9.69
C LEU A 410 8.46 26.23 -9.75
N GLY A 411 8.89 25.32 -10.65
CA GLY A 411 10.29 24.97 -10.83
C GLY A 411 10.86 24.03 -9.78
N VAL A 412 10.03 23.36 -9.00
CA VAL A 412 10.47 22.40 -7.96
C VAL A 412 11.15 21.21 -8.60
N ALA A 413 12.39 20.94 -8.21
CA ALA A 413 13.14 19.81 -8.72
C ALA A 413 12.57 18.45 -8.21
N PRO A 414 12.59 17.36 -9.03
CA PRO A 414 12.03 16.07 -8.65
C PRO A 414 12.60 15.48 -7.35
N GLU A 415 13.86 15.78 -7.02
CA GLU A 415 14.51 15.36 -5.78
C GLU A 415 13.95 16.02 -4.52
N ASN A 416 13.24 17.13 -4.67
CA ASN A 416 12.54 17.82 -3.58
C ASN A 416 11.08 17.32 -3.44
N ILE A 417 10.65 16.40 -4.27
CA ILE A 417 9.28 15.84 -4.26
C ILE A 417 9.34 14.36 -3.86
N LEU A 418 8.93 14.08 -2.64
CA LEU A 418 8.83 12.72 -2.10
C LEU A 418 7.35 12.32 -2.04
N TYR A 419 7.02 11.14 -2.53
CA TYR A 419 5.64 10.66 -2.46
C TYR A 419 5.55 9.16 -2.23
N ASP A 420 4.51 8.74 -1.52
CA ASP A 420 4.12 7.34 -1.40
C ASP A 420 2.92 7.07 -2.31
N ASN A 421 3.05 6.06 -3.18
CA ASN A 421 2.02 5.70 -4.13
C ASN A 421 1.38 4.38 -3.71
N PHE A 422 0.13 4.43 -3.30
CA PHE A 422 -0.62 3.24 -2.85
C PHE A 422 -1.00 2.26 -3.98
N GLY A 423 -0.43 2.45 -5.17
CA GLY A 423 -0.70 1.62 -6.34
C GLY A 423 -2.09 1.91 -6.94
N ALA A 424 -2.14 2.08 -8.24
CA ALA A 424 -3.39 2.14 -9.02
C ALA A 424 -3.94 0.73 -9.27
#